data_df1ac0efdf0330a5560894a85ad61990
#
_entry.id   df1ac0efdf0330a5560894a85ad61990
#
_cell.length_a   1.000
_cell.length_b   1.000
_cell.length_c   1.000
_cell.angle_alpha   90.00
_cell.angle_beta   90.00
_cell.angle_gamma   90.00
#
_symmetry.space_group_name_H-M   'P 1'
#
loop_
_entity.id
_entity.type
_entity.pdbx_description
1 polymer ?
#
loop_
_entity_poly.entity_id
_entity_poly.type
_entity_poly.pdbx_seq_one_letter_code
_entity_poly.pdbx_strand_id
1 'polypeptide(L)'
;SIATNMLGIAGTIGIAFVFVILGVKFIGQQRYKRFFGIFLMTILIFTGLSVLKDANTSNSLFDMMFSVDKEVETAFVNINPVLGDVSVPMTEKGKDKNGNEVEQKLSADQRAKSAGNLIASRVFYTNVYEPYLLMNYGTSDVNKIRKKTVKYKDKEYDRINLLLDNDMNSEENNKLMEEVVNYESKDLKNRSIMYYNNWTNTFYGLFYLVVNFIQTVVYFLLSFLRLIIAVIQLFLLPLLPLLLFAGLFLTETNVFANYFKTFGMTIFMKGMVGFATIFFASF
;
A
#
# COMPACT_ATOMS: atom_id res chain seq x y z
N SER A 1 30.23 0.76 13.38
CA SER A 1 29.28 0.48 12.27
C SER A 1 30.07 0.22 10.98
N ILE A 2 29.44 -0.41 9.98
CA ILE A 2 30.05 -0.65 8.65
C ILE A 2 30.52 0.67 8.03
N ALA A 3 29.66 1.69 8.07
CA ALA A 3 29.99 3.02 7.54
C ALA A 3 31.22 3.66 8.23
N THR A 4 31.40 3.45 9.54
CA THR A 4 32.56 3.96 10.29
C THR A 4 33.86 3.35 9.81
N ASN A 5 33.87 2.01 9.63
CA ASN A 5 35.05 1.30 9.14
C ASN A 5 35.38 1.68 7.69
N MET A 6 34.35 1.81 6.85
CA MET A 6 34.51 2.24 5.46
C MET A 6 35.00 3.69 5.35
N LEU A 7 34.53 4.60 6.19
CA LEU A 7 35.01 5.97 6.24
C LEU A 7 36.49 6.03 6.63
N GLY A 8 36.96 5.19 7.59
CA GLY A 8 38.37 5.09 7.98
C GLY A 8 39.24 4.61 6.81
N ILE A 9 38.84 3.55 6.12
CA ILE A 9 39.59 3.04 4.96
C ILE A 9 39.54 4.04 3.77
N ALA A 10 38.38 4.66 3.54
CA ALA A 10 38.23 5.69 2.50
C ALA A 10 39.13 6.90 2.77
N GLY A 11 39.24 7.31 4.03
CA GLY A 11 40.10 8.46 4.46
C GLY A 11 41.60 8.20 4.30
N THR A 12 42.02 6.95 4.17
CA THR A 12 43.44 6.60 3.96
C THR A 12 43.67 6.12 2.51
N ILE A 13 43.30 4.88 2.21
CA ILE A 13 43.57 4.24 0.93
C ILE A 13 42.71 4.87 -0.17
N GLY A 14 41.45 5.17 0.09
CA GLY A 14 40.53 5.75 -0.88
C GLY A 14 40.97 7.14 -1.35
N ILE A 15 41.37 8.02 -0.44
CA ILE A 15 41.89 9.35 -0.81
C ILE A 15 43.16 9.23 -1.66
N ALA A 16 44.11 8.39 -1.25
CA ALA A 16 45.35 8.21 -2.00
C ALA A 16 45.05 7.73 -3.45
N PHE A 17 44.15 6.77 -3.59
CA PHE A 17 43.73 6.24 -4.90
C PHE A 17 43.06 7.32 -5.77
N VAL A 18 42.14 8.10 -5.19
CA VAL A 18 41.48 9.21 -5.90
C VAL A 18 42.46 10.29 -6.32
N PHE A 19 43.43 10.66 -5.49
CA PHE A 19 44.47 11.64 -5.85
C PHE A 19 45.32 11.19 -7.03
N VAL A 20 45.68 9.91 -7.10
CA VAL A 20 46.38 9.34 -8.27
C VAL A 20 45.54 9.45 -9.53
N ILE A 21 44.26 9.07 -9.48
CA ILE A 21 43.36 9.17 -10.63
C ILE A 21 43.17 10.64 -11.06
N LEU A 22 42.95 11.55 -10.10
CA LEU A 22 42.79 12.97 -10.38
C LEU A 22 44.03 13.54 -11.03
N GLY A 23 45.22 13.17 -10.54
CA GLY A 23 46.51 13.57 -11.16
C GLY A 23 46.62 13.08 -12.62
N VAL A 24 46.32 11.83 -12.87
CA VAL A 24 46.34 11.26 -14.25
C VAL A 24 45.33 11.97 -15.14
N LYS A 25 44.08 12.21 -14.68
CA LYS A 25 43.06 12.85 -15.51
C LYS A 25 43.31 14.33 -15.75
N PHE A 26 43.89 15.05 -14.79
CA PHE A 26 44.21 16.47 -14.87
C PHE A 26 45.52 16.73 -15.68
N ILE A 27 46.61 16.10 -15.26
CA ILE A 27 47.94 16.35 -15.81
C ILE A 27 48.17 15.50 -17.06
N GLY A 28 47.87 14.19 -16.98
CA GLY A 28 48.19 13.24 -18.04
C GLY A 28 47.26 13.28 -19.26
N GLN A 29 45.94 13.49 -19.03
CA GLN A 29 44.92 13.40 -20.08
C GLN A 29 44.22 14.72 -20.43
N GLN A 30 44.49 15.79 -19.65
CA GLN A 30 43.86 17.12 -19.78
C GLN A 30 42.29 17.08 -19.86
N ARG A 31 41.69 16.11 -19.21
CA ARG A 31 40.21 15.91 -19.19
C ARG A 31 39.55 16.63 -18.03
N TYR A 32 39.54 17.95 -18.05
CA TYR A 32 39.04 18.81 -16.95
C TYR A 32 37.61 18.51 -16.51
N LYS A 33 36.69 18.27 -17.45
CA LYS A 33 35.30 17.92 -17.10
C LYS A 33 35.25 16.64 -16.27
N ARG A 34 36.07 15.64 -16.58
CA ARG A 34 36.11 14.37 -15.86
C ARG A 34 36.81 14.50 -14.51
N PHE A 35 37.85 15.35 -14.44
CA PHE A 35 38.49 15.72 -13.18
C PHE A 35 37.48 16.32 -12.20
N PHE A 36 36.74 17.36 -12.61
CA PHE A 36 35.73 17.99 -11.73
C PHE A 36 34.61 17.02 -11.37
N GLY A 37 34.18 16.13 -12.26
CA GLY A 37 33.20 15.09 -12.00
C GLY A 37 33.66 14.12 -10.90
N ILE A 38 34.88 13.60 -10.99
CA ILE A 38 35.46 12.69 -9.98
C ILE A 38 35.66 13.42 -8.65
N PHE A 39 36.15 14.66 -8.68
CA PHE A 39 36.35 15.47 -7.49
C PHE A 39 35.04 15.73 -6.73
N LEU A 40 34.00 16.18 -7.45
CA LEU A 40 32.65 16.40 -6.86
C LEU A 40 32.07 15.10 -6.31
N MET A 41 32.21 13.99 -7.06
CA MET A 41 31.73 12.68 -6.63
C MET A 41 32.45 12.21 -5.36
N THR A 42 33.75 12.44 -5.25
CA THR A 42 34.53 12.12 -4.05
C THR A 42 34.02 12.88 -2.84
N ILE A 43 33.76 14.19 -2.97
CA ILE A 43 33.16 15.00 -1.90
C ILE A 43 31.80 14.41 -1.49
N LEU A 44 30.95 14.09 -2.48
CA LEU A 44 29.62 13.53 -2.22
C LEU A 44 29.69 12.18 -1.49
N ILE A 45 30.65 11.32 -1.87
CA ILE A 45 30.88 10.03 -1.21
C ILE A 45 31.31 10.23 0.25
N PHE A 46 32.30 11.10 0.52
CA PHE A 46 32.74 11.36 1.89
C PHE A 46 31.63 11.98 2.75
N THR A 47 30.86 12.92 2.19
CA THR A 47 29.69 13.48 2.85
C THR A 47 28.67 12.39 3.15
N GLY A 48 28.34 11.54 2.19
CA GLY A 48 27.40 10.43 2.35
C GLY A 48 27.85 9.43 3.42
N LEU A 49 29.12 8.99 3.40
CA LEU A 49 29.66 8.11 4.42
C LEU A 49 29.69 8.77 5.82
N SER A 50 29.96 10.08 5.89
CA SER A 50 29.92 10.84 7.15
C SER A 50 28.50 10.91 7.72
N VAL A 51 27.51 11.14 6.88
CA VAL A 51 26.08 11.13 7.26
C VAL A 51 25.67 9.74 7.77
N LEU A 52 26.10 8.67 7.10
CA LEU A 52 25.78 7.30 7.51
C LEU A 52 26.56 6.81 8.73
N LYS A 53 27.63 7.49 9.12
CA LYS A 53 28.41 7.20 10.34
C LYS A 53 27.64 7.53 11.60
N ASP A 54 26.96 8.66 11.62
CA ASP A 54 26.14 9.08 12.76
C ASP A 54 24.78 8.34 12.72
N ALA A 55 24.46 7.63 13.81
CA ALA A 55 23.26 6.82 13.90
C ALA A 55 21.97 7.64 13.75
N ASN A 56 21.92 8.84 14.30
CA ASN A 56 20.73 9.70 14.24
C ASN A 56 20.48 10.21 12.82
N THR A 57 21.53 10.68 12.16
CA THR A 57 21.44 11.18 10.77
C THR A 57 21.20 10.05 9.78
N SER A 58 21.80 8.88 10.00
CA SER A 58 21.57 7.68 9.20
C SER A 58 20.12 7.21 9.29
N ASN A 59 19.55 7.13 10.51
CA ASN A 59 18.14 6.76 10.69
C ASN A 59 17.23 7.79 10.01
N SER A 60 17.49 9.09 10.15
CA SER A 60 16.71 10.13 9.47
C SER A 60 16.74 10.00 7.95
N LEU A 61 17.88 9.64 7.36
CA LEU A 61 18.00 9.41 5.92
C LEU A 61 17.18 8.18 5.46
N PHE A 62 17.27 7.08 6.20
CA PHE A 62 16.49 5.89 5.90
C PHE A 62 14.98 6.13 6.10
N ASP A 63 14.60 6.84 7.18
CA ASP A 63 13.22 7.23 7.42
C ASP A 63 12.67 8.11 6.29
N MET A 64 13.48 9.02 5.75
CA MET A 64 13.12 9.84 4.59
C MET A 64 12.92 8.96 3.34
N MET A 65 13.80 7.99 3.07
CA MET A 65 13.69 7.09 1.93
C MET A 65 12.41 6.23 2.04
N PHE A 66 12.11 5.70 3.22
CA PHE A 66 10.86 4.97 3.48
C PHE A 66 9.63 5.86 3.41
N SER A 67 9.73 7.11 3.85
CA SER A 67 8.63 8.07 3.73
C SER A 67 8.29 8.35 2.27
N VAL A 68 9.27 8.51 1.39
CA VAL A 68 9.05 8.67 -0.05
C VAL A 68 8.37 7.43 -0.64
N ASP A 69 8.80 6.22 -0.26
CA ASP A 69 8.17 4.97 -0.69
C ASP A 69 6.68 4.95 -0.34
N LYS A 70 6.32 5.28 0.90
CA LYS A 70 4.95 5.32 1.39
C LYS A 70 4.10 6.42 0.73
N GLU A 71 4.68 7.58 0.49
CA GLU A 71 4.01 8.69 -0.22
C GLU A 71 3.68 8.31 -1.66
N VAL A 72 4.62 7.70 -2.37
CA VAL A 72 4.39 7.24 -3.74
C VAL A 72 3.31 6.16 -3.78
N GLU A 73 3.35 5.18 -2.87
CA GLU A 73 2.31 4.16 -2.76
C GLU A 73 0.93 4.79 -2.52
N THR A 74 0.83 5.74 -1.58
CA THR A 74 -0.41 6.47 -1.29
C THR A 74 -0.91 7.26 -2.51
N ALA A 75 -0.01 7.88 -3.25
CA ALA A 75 -0.35 8.62 -4.47
C ALA A 75 -0.94 7.70 -5.54
N PHE A 76 -0.36 6.50 -5.75
CA PHE A 76 -0.90 5.52 -6.70
C PHE A 76 -2.29 5.02 -6.31
N VAL A 77 -2.56 4.85 -5.01
CA VAL A 77 -3.90 4.51 -4.53
C VAL A 77 -4.88 5.63 -4.83
N ASN A 78 -4.52 6.88 -4.55
CA ASN A 78 -5.40 8.04 -4.75
C ASN A 78 -5.70 8.36 -6.24
N ILE A 79 -4.80 8.02 -7.15
CA ILE A 79 -5.01 8.23 -8.60
C ILE A 79 -5.97 7.19 -9.19
N ASN A 80 -6.26 6.11 -8.46
CA ASN A 80 -7.05 5.02 -9.01
C ASN A 80 -8.51 5.44 -9.23
N PRO A 81 -9.01 5.47 -10.48
CA PRO A 81 -10.35 5.96 -10.80
C PRO A 81 -11.47 5.09 -10.23
N VAL A 82 -11.14 3.89 -9.82
CA VAL A 82 -12.09 2.91 -9.27
C VAL A 82 -12.56 3.26 -7.86
N LEU A 83 -11.74 4.01 -7.11
CA LEU A 83 -12.12 4.49 -5.78
C LEU A 83 -13.14 5.63 -5.84
N GLY A 84 -13.36 6.25 -7.02
CA GLY A 84 -14.23 7.40 -7.18
C GLY A 84 -13.78 8.55 -6.29
N ASP A 85 -14.72 9.09 -5.50
CA ASP A 85 -14.46 10.19 -4.57
C ASP A 85 -13.78 9.76 -3.25
N VAL A 86 -13.53 8.45 -3.06
CA VAL A 86 -12.88 7.95 -1.85
C VAL A 86 -11.36 8.03 -2.03
N SER A 87 -10.72 8.83 -1.21
CA SER A 87 -9.26 9.00 -1.21
C SER A 87 -8.65 8.69 0.15
N VAL A 88 -7.35 8.42 0.17
CA VAL A 88 -6.61 8.30 1.43
C VAL A 88 -6.61 9.65 2.13
N PRO A 89 -7.09 9.74 3.39
CA PRO A 89 -7.15 11.00 4.10
C PRO A 89 -5.73 11.57 4.33
N MET A 90 -5.60 12.87 4.15
CA MET A 90 -4.36 13.61 4.43
C MET A 90 -4.30 14.12 5.87
N THR A 91 -5.48 14.32 6.46
CA THR A 91 -5.65 14.83 7.82
C THR A 91 -6.65 13.96 8.57
N GLU A 92 -6.53 13.91 9.88
CA GLU A 92 -7.48 13.27 10.79
C GLU A 92 -7.91 14.29 11.85
N LYS A 93 -9.18 14.21 12.27
CA LYS A 93 -9.67 15.02 13.37
C LYS A 93 -9.14 14.46 14.68
N GLY A 94 -8.23 15.18 15.30
CA GLY A 94 -7.71 14.92 16.64
C GLY A 94 -8.25 15.93 17.65
N LYS A 95 -8.00 15.69 18.94
CA LYS A 95 -8.24 16.69 19.99
C LYS A 95 -6.90 17.27 20.44
N ASP A 96 -6.85 18.59 20.60
CA ASP A 96 -5.71 19.25 21.21
C ASP A 96 -5.65 18.98 22.73
N LYS A 97 -4.61 19.49 23.40
CA LYS A 97 -4.47 19.36 24.86
C LYS A 97 -5.60 20.02 25.65
N ASN A 98 -6.39 20.87 24.99
CA ASN A 98 -7.51 21.62 25.57
C ASN A 98 -8.87 20.98 25.22
N GLY A 99 -8.87 19.85 24.48
CA GLY A 99 -10.09 19.13 24.08
C GLY A 99 -10.78 19.65 22.81
N ASN A 100 -10.23 20.66 22.13
CA ASN A 100 -10.77 21.21 20.89
C ASN A 100 -10.44 20.29 19.71
N GLU A 101 -11.37 20.15 18.76
CA GLU A 101 -11.13 19.42 17.52
C GLU A 101 -10.11 20.19 16.66
N VAL A 102 -9.00 19.55 16.33
CA VAL A 102 -7.95 20.09 15.46
C VAL A 102 -7.65 19.07 14.37
N GLU A 103 -7.55 19.54 13.13
CA GLU A 103 -7.08 18.71 12.03
C GLU A 103 -5.56 18.48 12.17
N GLN A 104 -5.19 17.23 12.39
CA GLN A 104 -3.80 16.80 12.43
C GLN A 104 -3.41 16.15 11.11
N LYS A 105 -2.27 16.58 10.55
CA LYS A 105 -1.73 15.96 9.33
C LYS A 105 -1.25 14.56 9.66
N LEU A 106 -1.76 13.57 8.91
CA LEU A 106 -1.34 12.18 9.07
C LEU A 106 0.11 11.99 8.61
N SER A 107 0.85 11.18 9.36
CA SER A 107 2.19 10.74 8.96
C SER A 107 2.14 9.85 7.70
N ALA A 108 3.28 9.68 7.02
CA ALA A 108 3.37 8.78 5.86
C ALA A 108 2.96 7.34 6.21
N ASP A 109 3.29 6.87 7.42
CA ASP A 109 2.87 5.54 7.92
C ASP A 109 1.36 5.42 8.08
N GLN A 110 0.73 6.40 8.68
CA GLN A 110 -0.72 6.42 8.87
C GLN A 110 -1.45 6.46 7.53
N ARG A 111 -0.95 7.26 6.58
CA ARG A 111 -1.51 7.31 5.21
C ARG A 111 -1.35 5.99 4.45
N ALA A 112 -0.17 5.36 4.52
CA ALA A 112 0.05 4.05 3.91
C ALA A 112 -0.84 2.96 4.53
N LYS A 113 -1.06 2.99 5.85
CA LYS A 113 -2.02 2.10 6.53
C LYS A 113 -3.45 2.35 6.07
N SER A 114 -3.86 3.61 5.95
CA SER A 114 -5.18 3.99 5.44
C SER A 114 -5.37 3.55 3.98
N ALA A 115 -4.33 3.68 3.14
CA ALA A 115 -4.33 3.16 1.77
C ALA A 115 -4.52 1.64 1.74
N GLY A 116 -3.81 0.90 2.60
CA GLY A 116 -3.98 -0.55 2.75
C GLY A 116 -5.39 -0.94 3.17
N ASN A 117 -5.98 -0.22 4.11
CA ASN A 117 -7.36 -0.44 4.56
C ASN A 117 -8.39 -0.16 3.44
N LEU A 118 -8.17 0.88 2.63
CA LEU A 118 -9.01 1.17 1.46
C LEU A 118 -8.98 0.04 0.44
N ILE A 119 -7.79 -0.48 0.13
CA ILE A 119 -7.63 -1.63 -0.77
C ILE A 119 -8.39 -2.84 -0.20
N ALA A 120 -8.16 -3.19 1.06
CA ALA A 120 -8.81 -4.31 1.72
C ALA A 120 -10.34 -4.17 1.75
N SER A 121 -10.85 -2.97 2.07
CA SER A 121 -12.28 -2.67 2.07
C SER A 121 -12.88 -2.81 0.67
N ARG A 122 -12.17 -2.36 -0.37
CA ARG A 122 -12.66 -2.48 -1.74
C ARG A 122 -12.73 -3.95 -2.19
N VAL A 123 -11.66 -4.71 -1.93
CA VAL A 123 -11.62 -6.15 -2.21
C VAL A 123 -12.76 -6.88 -1.49
N PHE A 124 -12.98 -6.59 -0.21
CA PHE A 124 -14.08 -7.17 0.56
C PHE A 124 -15.44 -6.79 -0.03
N TYR A 125 -15.64 -5.50 -0.34
CA TYR A 125 -16.89 -5.02 -0.90
C TYR A 125 -17.24 -5.75 -2.20
N THR A 126 -16.32 -5.81 -3.14
CA THR A 126 -16.57 -6.41 -4.46
C THR A 126 -16.72 -7.93 -4.41
N ASN A 127 -15.91 -8.61 -3.59
CA ASN A 127 -15.87 -10.08 -3.59
C ASN A 127 -16.84 -10.74 -2.60
N VAL A 128 -17.28 -10.01 -1.60
CA VAL A 128 -18.13 -10.57 -0.52
C VAL A 128 -19.43 -9.81 -0.40
N TYR A 129 -19.36 -8.50 -0.19
CA TYR A 129 -20.51 -7.70 0.19
C TYR A 129 -21.47 -7.44 -0.99
N GLU A 130 -20.96 -7.07 -2.14
CA GLU A 130 -21.79 -6.87 -3.34
C GLU A 130 -22.46 -8.15 -3.85
N PRO A 131 -21.78 -9.30 -3.99
CA PRO A 131 -22.42 -10.58 -4.25
C PRO A 131 -23.47 -10.96 -3.21
N TYR A 132 -23.19 -10.73 -1.93
CA TYR A 132 -24.17 -10.97 -0.87
C TYR A 132 -25.45 -10.14 -1.08
N LEU A 133 -25.31 -8.85 -1.41
CA LEU A 133 -26.47 -7.99 -1.67
C LEU A 133 -27.25 -8.44 -2.91
N LEU A 134 -26.55 -8.78 -3.99
CA LEU A 134 -27.18 -9.27 -5.22
C LEU A 134 -27.94 -10.57 -5.00
N MET A 135 -27.36 -11.51 -4.27
CA MET A 135 -27.98 -12.80 -3.98
C MET A 135 -29.21 -12.68 -3.06
N ASN A 136 -29.16 -11.80 -2.06
CA ASN A 136 -30.25 -11.68 -1.09
C ASN A 136 -31.31 -10.64 -1.47
N TYR A 137 -30.93 -9.56 -2.14
CA TYR A 137 -31.84 -8.44 -2.44
C TYR A 137 -32.05 -8.18 -3.94
N GLY A 138 -31.29 -8.86 -4.81
CA GLY A 138 -31.36 -8.67 -6.26
C GLY A 138 -30.79 -7.32 -6.73
N THR A 139 -30.11 -6.56 -5.86
CA THR A 139 -29.49 -5.28 -6.18
C THR A 139 -28.34 -5.01 -5.22
N SER A 140 -27.26 -4.39 -5.73
CA SER A 140 -26.13 -3.90 -4.91
C SER A 140 -26.33 -2.48 -4.37
N ASP A 141 -27.43 -1.79 -4.73
CA ASP A 141 -27.74 -0.45 -4.26
C ASP A 141 -28.23 -0.47 -2.80
N VAL A 142 -27.30 -0.26 -1.87
CA VAL A 142 -27.55 -0.21 -0.41
C VAL A 142 -28.64 0.81 -0.05
N ASN A 143 -28.64 1.98 -0.70
CA ASN A 143 -29.61 3.02 -0.40
C ASN A 143 -31.02 2.59 -0.80
N LYS A 144 -31.16 1.88 -1.91
CA LYS A 144 -32.44 1.33 -2.35
C LYS A 144 -32.96 0.25 -1.39
N ILE A 145 -32.08 -0.59 -0.87
CA ILE A 145 -32.41 -1.62 0.11
C ILE A 145 -32.86 -0.99 1.44
N ARG A 146 -32.09 -0.02 1.94
CA ARG A 146 -32.33 0.66 3.24
C ARG A 146 -33.52 1.60 3.28
N LYS A 147 -34.08 2.00 2.13
CA LYS A 147 -35.33 2.77 2.08
C LYS A 147 -36.50 2.08 2.75
N LYS A 148 -36.44 0.77 2.90
CA LYS A 148 -37.46 -0.05 3.56
C LYS A 148 -36.84 -0.76 4.74
N THR A 149 -37.37 -0.52 5.93
CA THR A 149 -36.96 -1.11 7.21
C THR A 149 -37.95 -2.21 7.63
N VAL A 150 -37.51 -3.11 8.47
CA VAL A 150 -38.36 -4.12 9.09
C VAL A 150 -38.72 -3.66 10.50
N LYS A 151 -40.00 -3.73 10.84
CA LYS A 151 -40.48 -3.42 12.21
C LYS A 151 -40.75 -4.72 12.95
N TYR A 152 -40.12 -4.85 14.14
CA TYR A 152 -40.37 -5.97 15.05
C TYR A 152 -40.39 -5.46 16.50
N LYS A 153 -41.45 -5.76 17.26
CA LYS A 153 -41.65 -5.30 18.65
C LYS A 153 -41.38 -3.78 18.80
N ASP A 154 -41.99 -2.96 17.94
CA ASP A 154 -41.90 -1.49 17.93
C ASP A 154 -40.50 -0.91 17.65
N LYS A 155 -39.54 -1.73 17.23
CA LYS A 155 -38.23 -1.29 16.78
C LYS A 155 -38.07 -1.43 15.25
N GLU A 156 -37.38 -0.46 14.66
CA GLU A 156 -37.00 -0.52 13.26
C GLU A 156 -35.59 -1.09 13.12
N TYR A 157 -35.43 -2.03 12.20
CA TYR A 157 -34.17 -2.71 11.94
C TYR A 157 -33.72 -2.50 10.50
N ASP A 158 -32.41 -2.27 10.32
CA ASP A 158 -31.77 -2.28 9.00
C ASP A 158 -31.72 -3.73 8.50
N ARG A 159 -32.38 -3.98 7.38
CA ARG A 159 -32.53 -5.30 6.75
C ARG A 159 -31.18 -5.96 6.47
N ILE A 160 -30.20 -5.18 6.03
CA ILE A 160 -28.86 -5.69 5.65
C ILE A 160 -28.09 -6.12 6.91
N ASN A 161 -28.01 -5.21 7.90
CA ASN A 161 -27.25 -5.47 9.13
C ASN A 161 -27.85 -6.62 9.92
N LEU A 162 -29.17 -6.72 9.94
CA LEU A 162 -29.86 -7.78 10.65
C LEU A 162 -29.48 -9.17 10.14
N LEU A 163 -29.38 -9.36 8.82
CA LEU A 163 -28.97 -10.63 8.22
C LEU A 163 -27.49 -10.92 8.43
N LEU A 164 -26.63 -9.89 8.52
CA LEU A 164 -25.19 -10.05 8.72
C LEU A 164 -24.81 -10.32 10.17
N ASP A 165 -25.48 -9.64 11.10
CA ASP A 165 -25.11 -9.63 12.53
C ASP A 165 -25.92 -10.63 13.36
N ASN A 166 -26.69 -11.51 12.71
CA ASN A 166 -27.58 -12.42 13.40
C ASN A 166 -26.82 -13.49 14.20
N ASP A 167 -26.99 -13.48 15.51
CA ASP A 167 -26.59 -14.59 16.38
C ASP A 167 -27.68 -15.67 16.39
N MET A 168 -27.46 -16.72 15.59
CA MET A 168 -28.40 -17.85 15.46
C MET A 168 -28.60 -18.66 16.75
N ASN A 169 -27.80 -18.43 17.80
CA ASN A 169 -27.93 -19.13 19.08
C ASN A 169 -29.05 -18.54 19.97
N SER A 170 -29.59 -17.39 19.58
CA SER A 170 -30.70 -16.74 20.34
C SER A 170 -32.06 -17.07 19.73
N GLU A 171 -32.99 -17.59 20.55
CA GLU A 171 -34.36 -17.85 20.10
C GLU A 171 -35.09 -16.59 19.65
N GLU A 172 -34.80 -15.46 20.29
CA GLU A 172 -35.37 -14.16 19.92
C GLU A 172 -34.88 -13.69 18.55
N ASN A 173 -33.60 -13.87 18.30
CA ASN A 173 -33.00 -13.57 16.95
C ASN A 173 -33.57 -14.45 15.87
N ASN A 174 -33.83 -15.73 16.16
CA ASN A 174 -34.44 -16.63 15.17
C ASN A 174 -35.87 -16.21 14.80
N LYS A 175 -36.68 -15.78 15.80
CA LYS A 175 -38.03 -15.22 15.55
C LYS A 175 -37.97 -13.91 14.76
N LEU A 176 -37.01 -13.04 15.08
CA LEU A 176 -36.79 -11.81 14.33
C LEU A 176 -36.38 -12.11 12.87
N MET A 177 -35.52 -13.10 12.66
CA MET A 177 -35.12 -13.53 11.31
C MET A 177 -36.26 -14.11 10.50
N GLU A 178 -37.14 -14.91 11.14
CA GLU A 178 -38.34 -15.43 10.49
C GLU A 178 -39.26 -14.29 10.04
N GLU A 179 -39.40 -13.25 10.87
CA GLU A 179 -40.20 -12.06 10.54
C GLU A 179 -39.58 -11.28 9.38
N VAL A 180 -38.25 -11.13 9.35
CA VAL A 180 -37.53 -10.50 8.22
C VAL A 180 -37.75 -11.27 6.94
N VAL A 181 -37.58 -12.59 6.93
CA VAL A 181 -37.79 -13.44 5.76
C VAL A 181 -39.25 -13.36 5.28
N ASN A 182 -40.22 -13.36 6.20
CA ASN A 182 -41.60 -13.18 5.88
C ASN A 182 -41.90 -11.83 5.24
N TYR A 183 -41.36 -10.75 5.81
CA TYR A 183 -41.50 -9.40 5.27
C TYR A 183 -40.88 -9.27 3.88
N GLU A 184 -39.66 -9.78 3.70
CA GLU A 184 -38.98 -9.81 2.39
C GLU A 184 -39.81 -10.58 1.33
N SER A 185 -40.32 -11.75 1.69
CA SER A 185 -41.01 -12.62 0.75
C SER A 185 -42.45 -12.17 0.45
N LYS A 186 -43.25 -11.81 1.49
CA LYS A 186 -44.68 -11.51 1.36
C LYS A 186 -44.93 -10.06 1.00
N ASP A 187 -44.31 -9.11 1.76
CA ASP A 187 -44.59 -7.69 1.62
C ASP A 187 -43.77 -7.04 0.52
N LEU A 188 -42.47 -7.33 0.48
CA LEU A 188 -41.56 -6.78 -0.53
C LEU A 188 -41.50 -7.59 -1.82
N LYS A 189 -42.05 -8.80 -1.81
CA LYS A 189 -42.02 -9.75 -2.95
C LYS A 189 -40.59 -9.95 -3.48
N ASN A 190 -39.65 -10.01 -2.55
CA ASN A 190 -38.25 -10.21 -2.88
C ASN A 190 -37.99 -11.65 -3.34
N ARG A 191 -37.93 -11.83 -4.66
CA ARG A 191 -37.79 -13.16 -5.28
C ARG A 191 -36.46 -13.84 -4.94
N SER A 192 -35.44 -13.08 -4.59
CA SER A 192 -34.10 -13.61 -4.28
C SER A 192 -34.09 -14.45 -3.00
N ILE A 193 -34.98 -14.15 -2.04
CA ILE A 193 -35.12 -14.88 -0.77
C ILE A 193 -36.18 -16.01 -0.90
N MET A 194 -37.03 -15.97 -1.89
CA MET A 194 -38.08 -16.94 -2.03
C MET A 194 -37.59 -18.36 -2.36
N TYR A 195 -38.27 -19.37 -1.79
CA TYR A 195 -37.93 -20.80 -1.92
C TYR A 195 -37.70 -21.26 -3.35
N TYR A 196 -38.54 -20.84 -4.30
CA TYR A 196 -38.43 -21.27 -5.70
C TYR A 196 -37.24 -20.69 -6.47
N ASN A 197 -36.49 -19.75 -5.85
CA ASN A 197 -35.29 -19.16 -6.44
C ASN A 197 -33.97 -19.79 -5.93
N ASN A 198 -34.06 -20.85 -5.12
CA ASN A 198 -32.89 -21.51 -4.53
C ASN A 198 -31.90 -22.02 -5.57
N TRP A 199 -32.36 -22.58 -6.69
CA TRP A 199 -31.49 -23.05 -7.76
C TRP A 199 -30.71 -21.92 -8.41
N THR A 200 -31.34 -20.77 -8.65
CA THR A 200 -30.69 -19.60 -9.19
C THR A 200 -29.62 -19.07 -8.22
N ASN A 201 -29.96 -18.97 -6.95
CA ASN A 201 -29.01 -18.53 -5.91
C ASN A 201 -27.86 -19.52 -5.74
N THR A 202 -28.13 -20.83 -5.80
CA THR A 202 -27.08 -21.86 -5.75
C THR A 202 -26.13 -21.74 -6.94
N PHE A 203 -26.67 -21.52 -8.15
CA PHE A 203 -25.86 -21.33 -9.34
C PHE A 203 -25.01 -20.07 -9.26
N TYR A 204 -25.57 -18.95 -8.82
CA TYR A 204 -24.81 -17.73 -8.55
C TYR A 204 -23.73 -17.95 -7.50
N GLY A 205 -24.03 -18.64 -6.40
CA GLY A 205 -23.05 -18.98 -5.36
C GLY A 205 -21.90 -19.79 -5.92
N LEU A 206 -22.15 -20.80 -6.73
CA LEU A 206 -21.10 -21.58 -7.40
C LEU A 206 -20.28 -20.75 -8.37
N PHE A 207 -20.94 -19.89 -9.15
CA PHE A 207 -20.26 -18.98 -10.07
C PHE A 207 -19.32 -18.01 -9.30
N TYR A 208 -19.83 -17.37 -8.26
CA TYR A 208 -18.99 -16.49 -7.42
C TYR A 208 -17.85 -17.23 -6.73
N LEU A 209 -18.04 -18.48 -6.33
CA LEU A 209 -16.96 -19.29 -5.76
C LEU A 209 -15.82 -19.47 -6.76
N VAL A 210 -16.13 -19.77 -8.03
CA VAL A 210 -15.12 -19.92 -9.09
C VAL A 210 -14.44 -18.58 -9.37
N VAL A 211 -15.20 -17.51 -9.51
CA VAL A 211 -14.66 -16.15 -9.74
C VAL A 211 -13.76 -15.73 -8.59
N ASN A 212 -14.21 -15.89 -7.34
CA ASN A 212 -13.44 -15.56 -6.15
C ASN A 212 -12.16 -16.40 -6.02
N PHE A 213 -12.19 -17.65 -6.44
CA PHE A 213 -10.99 -18.49 -6.47
C PHE A 213 -9.95 -17.91 -7.44
N ILE A 214 -10.36 -17.56 -8.67
CA ILE A 214 -9.47 -16.94 -9.66
C ILE A 214 -8.91 -15.60 -9.13
N GLN A 215 -9.76 -14.75 -8.58
CA GLN A 215 -9.35 -13.48 -8.00
C GLN A 215 -8.38 -13.67 -6.82
N THR A 216 -8.62 -14.67 -5.97
CA THR A 216 -7.71 -15.00 -4.85
C THR A 216 -6.31 -15.34 -5.36
N VAL A 217 -6.20 -16.12 -6.44
CA VAL A 217 -4.91 -16.42 -7.08
C VAL A 217 -4.22 -15.14 -7.57
N VAL A 218 -4.98 -14.25 -8.23
CA VAL A 218 -4.43 -12.97 -8.71
C VAL A 218 -3.95 -12.10 -7.54
N TYR A 219 -4.76 -11.95 -6.48
CA TYR A 219 -4.35 -11.18 -5.29
C TYR A 219 -3.15 -11.78 -4.57
N PHE A 220 -3.09 -13.11 -4.50
CA PHE A 220 -1.92 -13.80 -3.96
C PHE A 220 -0.65 -13.46 -4.74
N LEU A 221 -0.70 -13.54 -6.07
CA LEU A 221 0.44 -13.20 -6.93
C LEU A 221 0.85 -11.73 -6.80
N LEU A 222 -0.10 -10.80 -6.77
CA LEU A 222 0.18 -9.36 -6.56
C LEU A 222 0.80 -9.11 -5.17
N SER A 223 0.27 -9.74 -4.12
CA SER A 223 0.80 -9.63 -2.76
C SER A 223 2.21 -10.21 -2.66
N PHE A 224 2.46 -11.36 -3.31
CA PHE A 224 3.76 -11.98 -3.37
C PHE A 224 4.78 -11.12 -4.12
N LEU A 225 4.38 -10.53 -5.25
CA LEU A 225 5.22 -9.57 -5.98
C LEU A 225 5.58 -8.36 -5.11
N ARG A 226 4.62 -7.81 -4.36
CA ARG A 226 4.86 -6.72 -3.41
C ARG A 226 5.84 -7.11 -2.31
N LEU A 227 5.74 -8.34 -1.79
CA LEU A 227 6.69 -8.87 -0.81
C LEU A 227 8.10 -8.95 -1.40
N ILE A 228 8.26 -9.48 -2.62
CA ILE A 228 9.56 -9.55 -3.30
C ILE A 228 10.17 -8.14 -3.44
N ILE A 229 9.39 -7.16 -3.87
CA ILE A 229 9.86 -5.78 -4.02
C ILE A 229 10.32 -5.22 -2.66
N ALA A 230 9.55 -5.44 -1.59
CA ALA A 230 9.91 -5.00 -0.24
C ALA A 230 11.22 -5.65 0.26
N VAL A 231 11.42 -6.94 -0.04
CA VAL A 231 12.67 -7.66 0.28
C VAL A 231 13.84 -7.07 -0.50
N ILE A 232 13.67 -6.76 -1.79
CA ILE A 232 14.71 -6.10 -2.59
C ILE A 232 15.08 -4.73 -1.99
N GLN A 233 14.10 -3.93 -1.60
CA GLN A 233 14.32 -2.64 -0.94
C GLN A 233 15.09 -2.81 0.36
N LEU A 234 14.73 -3.81 1.18
CA LEU A 234 15.41 -4.11 2.44
C LEU A 234 16.90 -4.45 2.23
N PHE A 235 17.25 -5.13 1.13
CA PHE A 235 18.64 -5.44 0.80
C PHE A 235 19.36 -4.24 0.17
N LEU A 236 18.69 -3.40 -0.59
CA LEU A 236 19.29 -2.22 -1.20
C LEU A 236 19.78 -1.20 -0.16
N LEU A 237 19.04 -1.00 0.93
CA LEU A 237 19.36 -0.01 1.95
C LEU A 237 20.76 -0.22 2.60
N PRO A 238 21.11 -1.40 3.15
CA PRO A 238 22.41 -1.64 3.73
C PRO A 238 23.55 -1.69 2.70
N LEU A 239 23.25 -1.84 1.42
CA LEU A 239 24.25 -1.76 0.36
C LEU A 239 24.70 -0.32 0.07
N LEU A 240 23.95 0.69 0.48
CA LEU A 240 24.30 2.10 0.23
C LEU A 240 25.72 2.47 0.73
N PRO A 241 26.14 2.19 1.98
CA PRO A 241 27.51 2.47 2.42
C PRO A 241 28.56 1.73 1.61
N LEU A 242 28.30 0.46 1.25
CA LEU A 242 29.21 -0.35 0.43
C LEU A 242 29.39 0.25 -0.96
N LEU A 243 28.30 0.69 -1.58
CA LEU A 243 28.31 1.31 -2.90
C LEU A 243 28.98 2.69 -2.88
N LEU A 244 28.76 3.49 -1.81
CA LEU A 244 29.47 4.73 -1.60
C LEU A 244 30.98 4.48 -1.54
N PHE A 245 31.43 3.52 -0.76
CA PHE A 245 32.83 3.14 -0.66
C PHE A 245 33.38 2.64 -2.00
N ALA A 246 32.69 1.72 -2.67
CA ALA A 246 33.08 1.19 -3.97
C ALA A 246 33.18 2.28 -5.05
N GLY A 247 32.34 3.32 -4.96
CA GLY A 247 32.36 4.46 -5.87
C GLY A 247 33.67 5.25 -5.87
N LEU A 248 34.48 5.19 -4.80
CA LEU A 248 35.82 5.77 -4.78
C LEU A 248 36.79 5.08 -5.76
N PHE A 249 36.61 3.77 -5.93
CA PHE A 249 37.47 2.94 -6.78
C PHE A 249 36.91 2.76 -8.18
N LEU A 250 35.58 2.78 -8.34
CA LEU A 250 34.85 2.59 -9.59
C LEU A 250 34.43 3.92 -10.23
N THR A 251 35.38 4.86 -10.36
CA THR A 251 35.13 6.24 -10.83
C THR A 251 34.57 6.34 -12.26
N GLU A 252 34.67 5.29 -13.05
CA GLU A 252 34.22 5.27 -14.46
C GLU A 252 32.82 4.63 -14.63
N THR A 253 32.25 4.05 -13.57
CA THR A 253 30.96 3.40 -13.59
C THR A 253 29.89 4.27 -12.95
N ASN A 254 28.68 4.30 -13.54
CA ASN A 254 27.53 5.02 -12.98
C ASN A 254 26.87 4.23 -11.84
N VAL A 255 27.68 3.73 -10.87
CA VAL A 255 27.18 2.88 -9.78
C VAL A 255 26.04 3.54 -9.01
N PHE A 256 26.18 4.84 -8.70
CA PHE A 256 25.15 5.60 -8.00
C PHE A 256 23.89 5.80 -8.82
N ALA A 257 24.04 6.20 -10.09
CA ALA A 257 22.90 6.38 -10.98
C ALA A 257 22.11 5.07 -11.11
N ASN A 258 22.79 3.95 -11.22
CA ASN A 258 22.16 2.64 -11.30
C ASN A 258 21.49 2.25 -9.97
N TYR A 259 22.12 2.53 -8.83
CA TYR A 259 21.51 2.28 -7.51
C TYR A 259 20.21 3.08 -7.31
N PHE A 260 20.26 4.40 -7.50
CA PHE A 260 19.08 5.24 -7.34
C PHE A 260 18.00 4.95 -8.37
N LYS A 261 18.38 4.60 -9.60
CA LYS A 261 17.44 4.13 -10.62
C LYS A 261 16.75 2.83 -10.17
N THR A 262 17.51 1.86 -9.66
CA THR A 262 16.96 0.59 -9.19
C THR A 262 16.06 0.82 -7.98
N PHE A 263 16.48 1.63 -7.02
CA PHE A 263 15.67 1.96 -5.84
C PHE A 263 14.38 2.70 -6.22
N GLY A 264 14.46 3.72 -7.08
CA GLY A 264 13.29 4.42 -7.59
C GLY A 264 12.33 3.51 -8.37
N MET A 265 12.88 2.56 -9.16
CA MET A 265 12.10 1.57 -9.88
C MET A 265 11.33 0.63 -8.92
N THR A 266 11.95 0.20 -7.81
CA THR A 266 11.25 -0.63 -6.82
C THR A 266 10.12 0.13 -6.14
N ILE A 267 10.30 1.42 -5.81
CA ILE A 267 9.23 2.28 -5.28
C ILE A 267 8.07 2.37 -6.27
N PHE A 268 8.38 2.68 -7.53
CA PHE A 268 7.39 2.78 -8.59
C PHE A 268 6.62 1.47 -8.80
N MET A 269 7.33 0.34 -8.89
CA MET A 269 6.70 -0.98 -9.06
C MET A 269 5.79 -1.34 -7.89
N LYS A 270 6.17 -1.01 -6.65
CA LYS A 270 5.34 -1.23 -5.47
C LYS A 270 4.03 -0.44 -5.52
N GLY A 271 4.10 0.83 -5.93
CA GLY A 271 2.91 1.65 -6.18
C GLY A 271 2.01 1.07 -7.27
N MET A 272 2.61 0.63 -8.40
CA MET A 272 1.88 -0.02 -9.49
C MET A 272 1.17 -1.31 -9.07
N VAL A 273 1.77 -2.11 -8.20
CA VAL A 273 1.12 -3.32 -7.65
C VAL A 273 -0.10 -2.94 -6.81
N GLY A 274 0.01 -1.89 -5.96
CA GLY A 274 -1.13 -1.36 -5.22
C GLY A 274 -2.26 -0.89 -6.14
N PHE A 275 -1.92 -0.12 -7.16
CA PHE A 275 -2.87 0.33 -8.18
C PHE A 275 -3.56 -0.86 -8.89
N ALA A 276 -2.77 -1.85 -9.35
CA ALA A 276 -3.29 -3.03 -10.01
C ALA A 276 -4.24 -3.83 -9.10
N THR A 277 -3.93 -3.95 -7.81
CA THR A 277 -4.79 -4.67 -6.85
C THR A 277 -6.18 -4.05 -6.78
N ILE A 278 -6.28 -2.72 -6.70
CA ILE A 278 -7.57 -2.02 -6.68
C ILE A 278 -8.30 -2.18 -8.02
N PHE A 279 -7.56 -2.07 -9.12
CA PHE A 279 -8.12 -2.22 -10.46
C PHE A 279 -8.76 -3.60 -10.63
N PHE A 280 -8.06 -4.67 -10.26
CA PHE A 280 -8.61 -6.03 -10.30
C PHE A 280 -9.76 -6.26 -9.31
N ALA A 281 -9.83 -5.53 -8.20
CA ALA A 281 -10.95 -5.59 -7.27
C ALA A 281 -12.25 -4.99 -7.83
N SER A 282 -12.24 -4.44 -9.04
CA SER A 282 -13.37 -3.73 -9.62
C SER A 282 -14.03 -4.48 -10.77
N PHE A 283 -13.46 -5.58 -11.14
CA PHE A 283 -13.99 -6.52 -12.12
C PHE A 283 -14.54 -7.77 -11.43
#